data_a785665d305af4b32fd99cca4b75a01e
#
_entry.id   a785665d305af4b32fd99cca4b75a01e
#
_cell.length_a   1.000
_cell.length_b   1.000
_cell.length_c   1.000
_cell.angle_alpha   90.00
_cell.angle_beta   90.00
_cell.angle_gamma   90.00
#
_symmetry.space_group_name_H-M   'P 1'
#
loop_
_entity.id
_entity.type
_entity.pdbx_description
1 polymer ?
#
loop_
_entity_poly.entity_id
_entity_poly.type
_entity_poly.pdbx_seq_one_letter_code
_entity_poly.pdbx_strand_id
1 'polypeptide(L)'
;MQGLLLSYDYYCCVSLSLSPRTSVDGNYCLTCGSNKSLKLWNPHKGTLLKTYAGHGYEVLDAAGSCDNSQICSCGADKTVILWDVATGQLMRKFRGHAGKVNCVEFNEASTVIVSGSIDSSIRCWDCRSRKPDPVQVMDEANDGISSVKVSDHEILSGSVDGRVRRYDLRVGRLLTDYVASPITSVCFSKDGQCTLISSLDSTLRLLDKETGELLGEYKGHQNKEYKLDCCLNHSDTHVLSASEDGSVYIWDLIEGSLAATIPVGKGVVQSLSHHPTEPCLLTATEGSVQVWRDESFDPEAEMPL
;
A
#
# COMPACT_ATOMS: atom_id res chain seq x y z
N MET A 1 -11.50 19.29 -10.92
CA MET A 1 -12.06 18.00 -11.31
C MET A 1 -13.57 17.99 -11.09
N GLN A 2 -14.36 18.25 -12.14
CA GLN A 2 -15.81 18.06 -12.19
C GLN A 2 -16.16 17.08 -13.32
N GLY A 3 -15.37 16.03 -13.53
CA GLY A 3 -15.69 14.93 -14.41
C GLY A 3 -16.46 13.87 -13.66
N LEU A 4 -17.49 13.30 -14.24
CA LEU A 4 -18.15 12.11 -13.72
C LEU A 4 -17.11 11.00 -13.63
N LEU A 5 -16.91 10.44 -12.44
CA LEU A 5 -16.07 9.27 -12.25
C LEU A 5 -16.89 8.02 -12.64
N LEU A 6 -16.45 7.33 -13.69
CA LEU A 6 -17.01 6.02 -14.03
C LEU A 6 -16.48 4.99 -13.03
N SER A 7 -17.37 4.31 -12.30
CA SER A 7 -17.00 3.17 -11.46
C SER A 7 -17.37 1.87 -12.16
N TYR A 8 -16.43 0.92 -12.20
CA TYR A 8 -16.70 -0.46 -12.57
C TYR A 8 -16.60 -1.34 -11.33
N ASP A 9 -17.70 -1.96 -10.95
CA ASP A 9 -17.75 -2.88 -9.80
C ASP A 9 -17.21 -4.25 -10.20
N TYR A 10 -16.11 -4.66 -9.61
CA TYR A 10 -15.65 -6.04 -9.70
C TYR A 10 -15.97 -6.77 -8.40
N TYR A 11 -17.03 -7.56 -8.43
CA TYR A 11 -17.40 -8.41 -7.29
C TYR A 11 -16.35 -9.49 -7.06
N CYS A 12 -15.44 -9.22 -6.17
CA CYS A 12 -14.55 -10.22 -5.61
C CYS A 12 -15.21 -10.75 -4.33
N CYS A 13 -15.68 -12.00 -4.32
CA CYS A 13 -16.21 -12.66 -3.11
C CYS A 13 -15.09 -12.80 -2.08
N VAL A 14 -14.79 -11.74 -1.33
CA VAL A 14 -13.78 -11.76 -0.28
C VAL A 14 -14.26 -10.89 0.88
N SER A 15 -14.57 -11.52 1.98
CA SER A 15 -14.86 -10.85 3.23
C SER A 15 -13.54 -10.39 3.86
N LEU A 16 -13.52 -9.14 4.34
CA LEU A 16 -12.55 -8.55 5.28
C LEU A 16 -11.05 -8.61 4.88
N SER A 17 -10.50 -7.45 4.64
CA SER A 17 -9.13 -7.10 4.24
C SER A 17 -8.81 -7.29 2.74
N LEU A 18 -9.10 -6.27 1.96
CA LEU A 18 -8.64 -6.14 0.57
C LEU A 18 -7.52 -5.09 0.57
N SER A 19 -6.35 -5.46 0.08
CA SER A 19 -5.31 -4.48 -0.28
C SER A 19 -5.17 -4.52 -1.80
N PRO A 20 -5.82 -3.62 -2.56
CA PRO A 20 -5.57 -3.49 -3.97
C PRO A 20 -4.22 -2.80 -4.17
N ARG A 21 -3.42 -3.35 -5.06
CA ARG A 21 -2.15 -2.76 -5.52
C ARG A 21 -2.12 -2.77 -7.02
N THR A 22 -1.78 -1.65 -7.62
CA THR A 22 -1.47 -1.58 -9.05
C THR A 22 -0.09 -2.13 -9.32
N SER A 23 0.10 -2.74 -10.50
CA SER A 23 1.44 -3.05 -11.01
C SER A 23 2.21 -1.77 -11.35
N VAL A 24 3.51 -1.88 -11.52
CA VAL A 24 4.40 -0.74 -11.84
C VAL A 24 3.98 -0.04 -13.14
N ASP A 25 3.45 -0.81 -14.09
CA ASP A 25 2.92 -0.30 -15.38
C ASP A 25 1.43 0.02 -15.38
N GLY A 26 0.72 -0.16 -14.25
CA GLY A 26 -0.71 0.07 -14.12
C GLY A 26 -1.63 -0.96 -14.79
N ASN A 27 -1.11 -1.85 -15.63
CA ASN A 27 -1.90 -2.78 -16.42
C ASN A 27 -2.58 -3.90 -15.62
N TYR A 28 -2.13 -4.13 -14.39
CA TYR A 28 -2.62 -5.21 -13.53
C TYR A 28 -2.92 -4.70 -12.14
N CYS A 29 -3.85 -5.34 -11.46
CA CYS A 29 -4.05 -5.13 -10.04
C CYS A 29 -4.05 -6.46 -9.27
N LEU A 30 -3.53 -6.40 -8.05
CA LEU A 30 -3.51 -7.49 -7.09
C LEU A 30 -4.57 -7.25 -6.04
N THR A 31 -5.27 -8.30 -5.65
CA THR A 31 -6.17 -8.27 -4.49
C THR A 31 -5.85 -9.44 -3.57
N CYS A 32 -5.82 -9.18 -2.29
CA CYS A 32 -5.63 -10.19 -1.27
C CYS A 32 -6.75 -10.12 -0.22
N GLY A 33 -6.98 -11.20 0.52
CA GLY A 33 -8.06 -11.19 1.49
C GLY A 33 -8.22 -12.45 2.32
N SER A 34 -9.32 -12.52 3.05
CA SER A 34 -9.63 -13.55 4.04
C SER A 34 -9.81 -14.96 3.47
N ASN A 35 -10.03 -15.10 2.16
CA ASN A 35 -10.10 -16.40 1.48
C ASN A 35 -8.74 -17.10 1.31
N LYS A 36 -7.67 -16.57 1.94
CA LYS A 36 -6.32 -17.14 1.94
C LYS A 36 -5.65 -17.17 0.57
N SER A 37 -6.13 -16.37 -0.36
CA SER A 37 -5.60 -16.32 -1.72
C SER A 37 -5.33 -14.90 -2.17
N LEU A 38 -4.38 -14.78 -3.11
CA LEU A 38 -4.21 -13.59 -3.92
C LEU A 38 -4.88 -13.81 -5.26
N LYS A 39 -5.33 -12.72 -5.86
CA LYS A 39 -5.87 -12.71 -7.21
C LYS A 39 -5.24 -11.60 -8.03
N LEU A 40 -4.88 -11.93 -9.25
CA LEU A 40 -4.37 -11.01 -10.27
C LEU A 40 -5.48 -10.70 -11.26
N TRP A 41 -5.72 -9.43 -11.50
CA TRP A 41 -6.78 -8.94 -12.37
C TRP A 41 -6.23 -8.02 -13.45
N ASN A 42 -6.94 -7.97 -14.58
CA ASN A 42 -6.82 -6.87 -15.52
C ASN A 42 -7.87 -5.82 -15.15
N PRO A 43 -7.47 -4.62 -14.66
CA PRO A 43 -8.40 -3.59 -14.20
C PRO A 43 -9.16 -2.90 -15.35
N HIS A 44 -8.65 -2.97 -16.59
CA HIS A 44 -9.30 -2.39 -17.76
C HIS A 44 -10.47 -3.27 -18.25
N LYS A 45 -10.33 -4.59 -18.14
CA LYS A 45 -11.32 -5.56 -18.61
C LYS A 45 -12.15 -6.19 -17.49
N GLY A 46 -11.77 -5.96 -16.23
CA GLY A 46 -12.39 -6.58 -15.07
C GLY A 46 -12.25 -8.10 -15.01
N THR A 47 -11.28 -8.65 -15.69
CA THR A 47 -11.12 -10.09 -15.81
C THR A 47 -10.12 -10.62 -14.80
N LEU A 48 -10.49 -11.70 -14.10
CA LEU A 48 -9.57 -12.47 -13.26
C LEU A 48 -8.59 -13.22 -14.16
N LEU A 49 -7.31 -12.95 -13.99
CA LEU A 49 -6.25 -13.60 -14.76
C LEU A 49 -5.72 -14.84 -14.03
N LYS A 50 -5.47 -14.73 -12.73
CA LYS A 50 -4.89 -15.82 -11.96
C LYS A 50 -5.24 -15.75 -10.46
N THR A 51 -5.24 -16.91 -9.81
CA THR A 51 -5.39 -17.05 -8.36
C THR A 51 -4.18 -17.80 -7.80
N TYR A 52 -3.61 -17.25 -6.72
CA TYR A 52 -2.46 -17.82 -6.01
C TYR A 52 -2.93 -18.30 -4.64
N ALA A 53 -2.77 -19.59 -4.36
CA ALA A 53 -3.19 -20.25 -3.12
C ALA A 53 -2.00 -20.92 -2.44
N GLY A 54 -1.77 -20.65 -1.14
CA GLY A 54 -0.64 -21.22 -0.40
C GLY A 54 -0.46 -20.65 1.00
N HIS A 55 -1.15 -19.52 1.30
CA HIS A 55 -1.26 -19.03 2.68
C HIS A 55 -2.17 -19.92 3.52
N GLY A 56 -1.81 -20.10 4.79
CA GLY A 56 -2.61 -20.86 5.75
C GLY A 56 -3.79 -20.09 6.33
N TYR A 57 -3.68 -18.75 6.35
CA TYR A 57 -4.64 -17.80 6.88
C TYR A 57 -4.83 -16.64 5.91
N GLU A 58 -5.51 -15.58 6.35
CA GLU A 58 -5.78 -14.35 5.59
C GLU A 58 -4.49 -13.75 5.01
N VAL A 59 -4.57 -13.29 3.79
CA VAL A 59 -3.50 -12.51 3.14
C VAL A 59 -3.76 -11.05 3.42
N LEU A 60 -2.79 -10.38 4.03
CA LEU A 60 -2.97 -9.00 4.53
C LEU A 60 -2.42 -7.94 3.58
N ASP A 61 -1.36 -8.27 2.84
CA ASP A 61 -0.78 -7.36 1.85
C ASP A 61 -0.03 -8.13 0.77
N ALA A 62 0.16 -7.49 -0.40
CA ALA A 62 0.89 -8.03 -1.53
C ALA A 62 1.49 -6.91 -2.38
N ALA A 63 2.63 -7.19 -3.01
CA ALA A 63 3.28 -6.27 -3.94
C ALA A 63 3.81 -7.02 -5.16
N GLY A 64 3.87 -6.33 -6.31
CA GLY A 64 4.47 -6.83 -7.55
C GLY A 64 5.94 -6.41 -7.68
N SER A 65 6.72 -7.21 -8.39
CA SER A 65 8.09 -6.85 -8.78
C SER A 65 8.10 -5.79 -9.87
N CYS A 66 9.22 -5.08 -10.01
CA CYS A 66 9.39 -4.00 -11.02
C CYS A 66 9.25 -4.49 -12.47
N ASP A 67 9.52 -5.77 -12.72
CA ASP A 67 9.41 -6.42 -14.04
C ASP A 67 8.11 -7.21 -14.23
N ASN A 68 7.17 -7.13 -13.27
CA ASN A 68 5.93 -7.90 -13.24
C ASN A 68 6.11 -9.44 -13.30
N SER A 69 7.31 -9.97 -13.07
CA SER A 69 7.58 -11.42 -13.12
C SER A 69 7.25 -12.13 -11.81
N GLN A 70 7.30 -11.40 -10.69
CA GLN A 70 7.12 -11.94 -9.35
C GLN A 70 6.11 -11.14 -8.54
N ILE A 71 5.52 -11.80 -7.56
CA ILE A 71 4.65 -11.21 -6.55
C ILE A 71 5.16 -11.65 -5.18
N CYS A 72 5.22 -10.74 -4.23
CA CYS A 72 5.35 -11.07 -2.82
C CYS A 72 4.03 -10.86 -2.10
N SER A 73 3.77 -11.66 -1.08
CA SER A 73 2.58 -11.55 -0.23
C SER A 73 2.88 -11.88 1.21
N CYS A 74 2.10 -11.33 2.10
CA CYS A 74 2.21 -11.61 3.52
C CYS A 74 0.84 -11.83 4.16
N GLY A 75 0.81 -12.45 5.33
CA GLY A 75 -0.47 -12.75 5.94
C GLY A 75 -0.45 -13.09 7.42
N ALA A 76 -1.64 -13.42 7.92
CA ALA A 76 -1.88 -13.80 9.31
C ALA A 76 -1.22 -15.15 9.67
N ASP A 77 -0.76 -15.93 8.69
CA ASP A 77 0.02 -17.14 8.89
C ASP A 77 1.49 -16.90 9.26
N LYS A 78 1.87 -15.64 9.52
CA LYS A 78 3.22 -15.19 9.91
C LYS A 78 4.27 -15.45 8.85
N THR A 79 3.88 -15.60 7.59
CA THR A 79 4.78 -15.92 6.50
C THR A 79 4.76 -14.85 5.41
N VAL A 80 5.90 -14.72 4.74
CA VAL A 80 6.01 -13.99 3.47
C VAL A 80 6.23 -15.01 2.36
N ILE A 81 5.51 -14.88 1.27
CA ILE A 81 5.57 -15.82 0.15
C ILE A 81 5.96 -15.05 -1.12
N LEU A 82 6.88 -15.65 -1.88
CA LEU A 82 7.29 -15.19 -3.21
C LEU A 82 6.67 -16.13 -4.26
N TRP A 83 6.02 -15.54 -5.25
CA TRP A 83 5.30 -16.23 -6.32
C TRP A 83 5.89 -15.89 -7.69
N ASP A 84 5.85 -16.85 -8.59
CA ASP A 84 6.08 -16.63 -10.01
C ASP A 84 4.75 -16.29 -10.69
N VAL A 85 4.71 -15.14 -11.40
CA VAL A 85 3.48 -14.63 -12.02
C VAL A 85 3.07 -15.52 -13.19
N ALA A 86 4.02 -15.96 -14.01
CA ALA A 86 3.75 -16.72 -15.23
C ALA A 86 3.18 -18.12 -14.93
N THR A 87 3.77 -18.83 -13.98
CA THR A 87 3.33 -20.18 -13.61
C THR A 87 2.24 -20.19 -12.54
N GLY A 88 2.20 -19.16 -11.70
CA GLY A 88 1.32 -19.10 -10.51
C GLY A 88 1.82 -19.96 -9.36
N GLN A 89 3.04 -20.47 -9.44
CA GLN A 89 3.59 -21.35 -8.43
C GLN A 89 4.29 -20.59 -7.30
N LEU A 90 4.24 -21.16 -6.12
CA LEU A 90 5.01 -20.72 -4.97
C LEU A 90 6.50 -20.98 -5.24
N MET A 91 7.30 -19.92 -5.34
CA MET A 91 8.75 -20.02 -5.45
C MET A 91 9.42 -20.22 -4.10
N ARG A 92 8.98 -19.43 -3.10
CA ARG A 92 9.57 -19.41 -1.75
C ARG A 92 8.55 -19.04 -0.69
N LYS A 93 8.79 -19.59 0.51
CA LYS A 93 8.05 -19.25 1.71
C LYS A 93 9.04 -18.90 2.82
N PHE A 94 9.08 -17.63 3.21
CA PHE A 94 9.93 -17.12 4.27
C PHE A 94 9.20 -17.20 5.60
N ARG A 95 9.90 -17.68 6.61
CA ARG A 95 9.40 -17.86 7.97
C ARG A 95 10.39 -17.26 8.96
N GLY A 96 9.89 -16.59 9.98
CA GLY A 96 10.74 -15.98 10.99
C GLY A 96 9.98 -14.98 11.84
N HIS A 97 8.96 -14.31 11.28
CA HIS A 97 8.10 -13.45 12.08
C HIS A 97 7.36 -14.24 13.17
N ALA A 98 7.30 -13.67 14.38
CA ALA A 98 6.59 -14.26 15.51
C ALA A 98 5.09 -13.93 15.50
N GLY A 99 4.69 -12.87 14.78
CA GLY A 99 3.31 -12.38 14.65
C GLY A 99 2.80 -12.31 13.22
N LYS A 100 1.57 -11.84 13.05
CA LYS A 100 0.98 -11.55 11.73
C LYS A 100 1.87 -10.55 10.99
N VAL A 101 2.04 -10.74 9.68
CA VAL A 101 2.78 -9.80 8.81
C VAL A 101 1.77 -8.89 8.13
N ASN A 102 1.81 -7.60 8.48
CA ASN A 102 0.78 -6.63 8.11
C ASN A 102 1.05 -5.93 6.78
N CYS A 103 2.31 -5.89 6.34
CA CYS A 103 2.71 -5.18 5.14
C CYS A 103 3.94 -5.82 4.51
N VAL A 104 4.05 -5.70 3.19
CA VAL A 104 5.15 -6.22 2.40
C VAL A 104 5.41 -5.34 1.19
N GLU A 105 6.68 -5.15 0.85
CA GLU A 105 7.10 -4.37 -0.32
C GLU A 105 8.37 -4.96 -0.92
N PHE A 106 8.59 -4.79 -2.22
CA PHE A 106 9.87 -5.04 -2.86
C PHE A 106 10.76 -3.80 -2.79
N ASN A 107 12.08 -3.99 -2.81
CA ASN A 107 12.97 -2.92 -3.19
C ASN A 107 12.86 -2.66 -4.71
N GLU A 108 13.33 -1.51 -5.20
CA GLU A 108 13.24 -1.13 -6.62
C GLU A 108 13.81 -2.19 -7.57
N ALA A 109 14.93 -2.80 -7.21
CA ALA A 109 15.55 -3.85 -8.00
C ALA A 109 14.84 -5.22 -7.89
N SER A 110 13.78 -5.33 -7.09
CA SER A 110 13.02 -6.56 -6.81
C SER A 110 13.88 -7.74 -6.36
N THR A 111 15.00 -7.47 -5.71
CA THR A 111 15.94 -8.47 -5.19
C THR A 111 15.75 -8.77 -3.72
N VAL A 112 15.13 -7.83 -2.99
CA VAL A 112 14.86 -7.90 -1.55
C VAL A 112 13.39 -7.61 -1.30
N ILE A 113 12.78 -8.41 -0.45
CA ILE A 113 11.44 -8.17 0.11
C ILE A 113 11.61 -7.61 1.51
N VAL A 114 10.89 -6.54 1.80
CA VAL A 114 10.80 -5.95 3.14
C VAL A 114 9.42 -6.22 3.71
N SER A 115 9.34 -6.71 4.93
CA SER A 115 8.07 -7.06 5.58
C SER A 115 8.00 -6.48 6.98
N GLY A 116 6.84 -5.95 7.35
CA GLY A 116 6.55 -5.42 8.68
C GLY A 116 5.47 -6.24 9.39
N SER A 117 5.68 -6.53 10.68
CA SER A 117 4.83 -7.41 11.46
C SER A 117 4.36 -6.79 12.77
N ILE A 118 3.30 -7.38 13.32
CA ILE A 118 2.81 -7.08 14.67
C ILE A 118 3.82 -7.47 15.76
N ASP A 119 4.85 -8.28 15.42
CA ASP A 119 5.94 -8.61 16.34
C ASP A 119 6.96 -7.45 16.52
N SER A 120 6.60 -6.25 16.10
CA SER A 120 7.39 -5.01 16.17
C SER A 120 8.68 -5.05 15.34
N SER A 121 8.86 -6.03 14.48
CA SER A 121 10.05 -6.15 13.64
C SER A 121 9.76 -5.89 12.16
N ILE A 122 10.75 -5.32 11.48
CA ILE A 122 10.84 -5.27 10.03
C ILE A 122 11.93 -6.25 9.61
N ARG A 123 11.66 -7.06 8.60
CA ARG A 123 12.61 -8.06 8.10
C ARG A 123 12.82 -7.93 6.62
N CYS A 124 14.10 -8.02 6.21
CA CYS A 124 14.52 -8.02 4.82
C CYS A 124 14.87 -9.45 4.38
N TRP A 125 14.36 -9.87 3.24
CA TRP A 125 14.52 -11.22 2.70
C TRP A 125 15.14 -11.16 1.31
N ASP A 126 16.24 -11.85 1.11
CA ASP A 126 16.87 -11.95 -0.23
C ASP A 126 16.10 -12.96 -1.09
N CYS A 127 15.52 -12.49 -2.19
CA CYS A 127 14.78 -13.30 -3.15
C CYS A 127 15.64 -14.33 -3.87
N ARG A 128 16.95 -14.12 -3.98
CA ARG A 128 17.89 -14.96 -4.72
C ARG A 128 18.60 -15.97 -3.83
N SER A 129 18.80 -15.63 -2.57
CA SER A 129 19.51 -16.49 -1.61
C SER A 129 18.67 -17.73 -1.29
N ARG A 130 19.29 -18.91 -1.21
CA ARG A 130 18.62 -20.14 -0.76
C ARG A 130 18.44 -20.23 0.75
N LYS A 131 19.02 -19.30 1.51
CA LYS A 131 18.90 -19.27 2.98
C LYS A 131 17.48 -18.85 3.37
N PRO A 132 16.87 -19.50 4.35
CA PRO A 132 15.53 -19.14 4.83
C PRO A 132 15.53 -17.92 5.75
N ASP A 133 16.68 -17.56 6.31
CA ASP A 133 16.82 -16.51 7.32
C ASP A 133 16.76 -15.12 6.69
N PRO A 134 16.23 -14.11 7.40
CA PRO A 134 16.26 -12.73 6.94
C PRO A 134 17.71 -12.22 6.84
N VAL A 135 17.97 -11.39 5.85
CA VAL A 135 19.28 -10.74 5.68
C VAL A 135 19.50 -9.68 6.73
N GLN A 136 18.43 -8.99 7.10
CA GLN A 136 18.43 -7.92 8.09
C GLN A 136 17.15 -7.99 8.92
N VAL A 137 17.27 -7.68 10.21
CA VAL A 137 16.15 -7.51 11.15
C VAL A 137 16.30 -6.15 11.80
N MET A 138 15.23 -5.36 11.81
CA MET A 138 15.12 -4.07 12.47
C MET A 138 14.00 -4.18 13.50
N ASP A 139 14.32 -4.03 14.78
CA ASP A 139 13.45 -4.27 15.94
C ASP A 139 13.38 -3.08 16.91
N GLU A 140 13.65 -1.87 16.40
CA GLU A 140 13.62 -0.64 17.20
C GLU A 140 12.19 -0.13 17.49
N ALA A 141 11.17 -0.72 16.88
CA ALA A 141 9.79 -0.36 17.17
C ALA A 141 9.33 -0.98 18.50
N ASN A 142 8.54 -0.19 19.26
CA ASN A 142 8.00 -0.65 20.55
C ASN A 142 6.66 -1.39 20.39
N ASP A 143 6.02 -1.29 19.22
CA ASP A 143 4.74 -1.91 18.93
C ASP A 143 4.68 -2.32 17.45
N GLY A 144 3.61 -2.99 17.05
CA GLY A 144 3.44 -3.57 15.74
C GLY A 144 3.63 -2.59 14.58
N ILE A 145 4.28 -3.06 13.52
CA ILE A 145 4.43 -2.32 12.28
C ILE A 145 3.13 -2.42 11.49
N SER A 146 2.57 -1.27 11.12
CA SER A 146 1.33 -1.18 10.35
C SER A 146 1.58 -1.06 8.84
N SER A 147 2.59 -0.30 8.44
CA SER A 147 2.89 0.00 7.04
C SER A 147 4.39 0.11 6.81
N VAL A 148 4.84 -0.35 5.64
CA VAL A 148 6.24 -0.21 5.18
C VAL A 148 6.21 0.26 3.74
N LYS A 149 7.10 1.18 3.41
CA LYS A 149 7.41 1.63 2.05
C LYS A 149 8.91 1.62 1.83
N VAL A 150 9.31 1.31 0.62
CA VAL A 150 10.72 1.20 0.24
C VAL A 150 10.97 2.16 -0.92
N SER A 151 12.01 2.97 -0.80
CA SER A 151 12.59 3.74 -1.89
C SER A 151 13.96 3.16 -2.25
N ASP A 152 14.67 3.78 -3.18
CA ASP A 152 16.00 3.33 -3.68
C ASP A 152 16.96 2.89 -2.55
N HIS A 153 17.03 3.65 -1.49
CA HIS A 153 17.98 3.41 -0.42
C HIS A 153 17.43 3.58 1.00
N GLU A 154 16.11 3.76 1.13
CA GLU A 154 15.46 3.99 2.41
C GLU A 154 14.27 3.05 2.61
N ILE A 155 14.07 2.66 3.85
CA ILE A 155 12.86 1.98 4.31
C ILE A 155 12.12 2.93 5.25
N LEU A 156 10.87 3.25 4.90
CA LEU A 156 9.96 4.02 5.71
C LEU A 156 8.98 3.07 6.39
N SER A 157 8.80 3.20 7.69
CA SER A 157 7.86 2.38 8.45
C SER A 157 7.00 3.21 9.37
N GLY A 158 5.73 2.87 9.43
CA GLY A 158 4.78 3.35 10.43
C GLY A 158 4.47 2.27 11.45
N SER A 159 4.41 2.61 12.71
CA SER A 159 4.09 1.68 13.78
C SER A 159 2.98 2.19 14.71
N VAL A 160 2.35 1.25 15.40
CA VAL A 160 1.25 1.51 16.34
C VAL A 160 1.73 2.33 17.55
N ASP A 161 3.05 2.36 17.83
CA ASP A 161 3.65 3.19 18.87
C ASP A 161 3.64 4.70 18.56
N GLY A 162 3.00 5.11 17.44
CA GLY A 162 2.89 6.50 17.03
C GLY A 162 4.16 7.10 16.46
N ARG A 163 5.07 6.26 15.99
CA ARG A 163 6.34 6.70 15.40
C ARG A 163 6.47 6.27 13.96
N VAL A 164 6.98 7.19 13.16
CA VAL A 164 7.47 6.91 11.81
C VAL A 164 8.99 6.76 11.89
N ARG A 165 9.51 5.69 11.32
CA ARG A 165 10.94 5.40 11.31
C ARG A 165 11.42 5.31 9.87
N ARG A 166 12.52 5.98 9.60
CA ARG A 166 13.19 5.96 8.31
C ARG A 166 14.60 5.41 8.49
N TYR A 167 14.87 4.32 7.81
CA TYR A 167 16.15 3.63 7.81
C TYR A 167 16.88 3.94 6.51
N ASP A 168 17.98 4.71 6.56
CA ASP A 168 18.86 4.92 5.42
C ASP A 168 19.85 3.75 5.33
N LEU A 169 19.70 2.94 4.28
CA LEU A 169 20.47 1.71 4.09
C LEU A 169 21.94 1.98 3.67
N ARG A 170 22.23 3.17 3.14
CA ARG A 170 23.59 3.54 2.71
C ARG A 170 24.50 3.88 3.88
N VAL A 171 23.95 4.63 4.84
CA VAL A 171 24.70 5.12 6.02
C VAL A 171 24.36 4.39 7.31
N GLY A 172 23.35 3.50 7.27
CA GLY A 172 22.89 2.78 8.45
C GLY A 172 22.28 3.71 9.52
N ARG A 173 21.66 4.83 9.10
CA ARG A 173 21.09 5.82 10.01
C ARG A 173 19.59 5.57 10.21
N LEU A 174 19.13 5.62 11.44
CA LEU A 174 17.72 5.65 11.82
C LEU A 174 17.32 7.09 12.15
N LEU A 175 16.27 7.56 11.49
CA LEU A 175 15.56 8.79 11.82
C LEU A 175 14.16 8.41 12.33
N THR A 176 13.67 9.15 13.31
CA THR A 176 12.39 8.83 13.95
C THR A 176 11.61 10.10 14.21
N ASP A 177 10.39 10.16 13.69
CA ASP A 177 9.43 11.23 13.93
C ASP A 177 8.28 10.71 14.79
N TYR A 178 7.83 11.52 15.73
CA TYR A 178 6.78 11.14 16.69
C TYR A 178 5.48 11.88 16.40
N VAL A 179 4.43 11.12 16.09
CA VAL A 179 3.10 11.63 15.73
C VAL A 179 2.11 11.58 16.89
N ALA A 180 2.44 10.85 17.96
CA ALA A 180 1.63 10.68 19.17
C ALA A 180 0.32 9.87 18.99
N SER A 181 -0.03 9.45 17.77
CA SER A 181 -1.20 8.61 17.48
C SER A 181 -0.75 7.38 16.69
N PRO A 182 -1.38 6.22 16.87
CA PRO A 182 -1.05 5.02 16.10
C PRO A 182 -1.11 5.27 14.61
N ILE A 183 -0.06 4.87 13.90
CA ILE A 183 0.07 5.08 12.46
C ILE A 183 -0.59 3.93 11.72
N THR A 184 -1.42 4.25 10.74
CA THR A 184 -2.12 3.27 9.90
C THR A 184 -1.41 3.03 8.59
N SER A 185 -0.94 4.09 7.93
CA SER A 185 -0.28 4.03 6.64
C SER A 185 0.78 5.11 6.49
N VAL A 186 1.81 4.82 5.69
CA VAL A 186 2.85 5.78 5.31
C VAL A 186 3.12 5.66 3.81
N CYS A 187 3.46 6.77 3.16
CA CYS A 187 3.97 6.74 1.79
C CYS A 187 4.99 7.87 1.56
N PHE A 188 5.86 7.69 0.57
CA PHE A 188 6.73 8.75 0.07
C PHE A 188 6.01 9.58 -0.99
N SER A 189 6.39 10.84 -1.12
CA SER A 189 6.11 11.60 -2.35
C SER A 189 6.95 11.04 -3.51
N LYS A 190 6.50 11.30 -4.74
CA LYS A 190 7.17 10.79 -5.93
C LYS A 190 8.58 11.39 -6.12
N ASP A 191 8.77 12.62 -5.68
CA ASP A 191 10.07 13.29 -5.66
C ASP A 191 10.97 12.80 -4.51
N GLY A 192 10.43 11.98 -3.60
CA GLY A 192 11.13 11.43 -2.44
C GLY A 192 11.54 12.46 -1.39
N GLN A 193 10.99 13.68 -1.41
CA GLN A 193 11.32 14.73 -0.45
C GLN A 193 10.37 14.79 0.75
N CYS A 194 9.16 14.26 0.59
CA CYS A 194 8.13 14.31 1.62
C CYS A 194 7.68 12.91 2.01
N THR A 195 7.13 12.81 3.22
CA THR A 195 6.46 11.61 3.73
C THR A 195 5.04 11.96 4.15
N LEU A 196 4.06 11.22 3.63
CA LEU A 196 2.66 11.31 4.03
C LEU A 196 2.36 10.23 5.06
N ILE A 197 1.70 10.60 6.14
CA ILE A 197 1.41 9.74 7.28
C ILE A 197 -0.08 9.81 7.58
N SER A 198 -0.72 8.66 7.69
CA SER A 198 -2.09 8.51 8.20
C SER A 198 -2.07 7.93 9.60
N SER A 199 -2.92 8.47 10.49
CA SER A 199 -2.99 8.05 11.89
C SER A 199 -4.42 7.95 12.41
N LEU A 200 -4.62 7.18 13.50
CA LEU A 200 -5.93 6.91 14.10
C LEU A 200 -6.60 8.13 14.77
N ASP A 201 -6.00 9.31 14.75
CA ASP A 201 -6.62 10.57 15.15
C ASP A 201 -7.41 11.24 14.02
N SER A 202 -7.67 10.52 12.92
CA SER A 202 -8.34 11.03 11.73
C SER A 202 -7.63 12.24 11.12
N THR A 203 -6.30 12.21 11.13
CA THR A 203 -5.46 13.26 10.55
C THR A 203 -4.41 12.66 9.65
N LEU A 204 -4.25 13.22 8.46
CA LEU A 204 -3.09 12.97 7.62
C LEU A 204 -2.09 14.09 7.84
N ARG A 205 -0.81 13.75 7.86
CA ARG A 205 0.30 14.70 8.04
C ARG A 205 1.31 14.52 6.93
N LEU A 206 1.68 15.63 6.31
CA LEU A 206 2.77 15.69 5.35
C LEU A 206 3.99 16.25 6.06
N LEU A 207 5.08 15.50 6.12
CA LEU A 207 6.33 15.91 6.72
C LEU A 207 7.40 16.07 5.66
N ASP A 208 8.24 17.07 5.83
CA ASP A 208 9.52 17.16 5.12
C ASP A 208 10.44 16.01 5.57
N LYS A 209 11.00 15.32 4.62
CA LYS A 209 11.78 14.11 4.88
C LYS A 209 13.09 14.39 5.61
N GLU A 210 13.76 15.49 5.31
CA GLU A 210 15.08 15.79 5.89
C GLU A 210 14.98 16.42 7.28
N THR A 211 14.06 17.36 7.44
CA THR A 211 13.92 18.15 8.67
C THR A 211 12.93 17.56 9.66
N GLY A 212 11.98 16.74 9.20
CA GLY A 212 10.83 16.27 9.98
C GLY A 212 9.79 17.38 10.24
N GLU A 213 9.89 18.53 9.55
CA GLU A 213 8.96 19.63 9.70
C GLU A 213 7.59 19.28 9.14
N LEU A 214 6.53 19.69 9.86
CA LEU A 214 5.17 19.51 9.42
C LEU A 214 4.84 20.54 8.33
N LEU A 215 4.64 20.05 7.10
CA LEU A 215 4.30 20.88 5.95
C LEU A 215 2.80 21.08 5.78
N GLY A 216 1.99 20.07 6.15
CA GLY A 216 0.54 20.14 6.01
C GLY A 216 -0.21 19.12 6.87
N GLU A 217 -1.45 19.47 7.23
CA GLU A 217 -2.40 18.59 7.89
C GLU A 217 -3.72 18.54 7.11
N TYR A 218 -4.26 17.33 6.92
CA TYR A 218 -5.52 17.11 6.21
C TYR A 218 -6.50 16.39 7.12
N LYS A 219 -7.68 16.98 7.30
CA LYS A 219 -8.70 16.51 8.25
C LYS A 219 -10.08 16.44 7.58
N GLY A 220 -10.99 15.70 8.21
CA GLY A 220 -12.39 15.57 7.75
C GLY A 220 -12.83 14.15 7.47
N HIS A 221 -11.91 13.24 7.15
CA HIS A 221 -12.17 11.81 7.06
C HIS A 221 -12.28 11.17 8.45
N GLN A 222 -12.78 9.94 8.50
CA GLN A 222 -12.84 9.15 9.74
C GLN A 222 -11.83 8.01 9.66
N ASN A 223 -10.92 7.98 10.63
CA ASN A 223 -9.95 6.92 10.85
C ASN A 223 -9.70 6.77 12.35
N LYS A 224 -10.39 5.83 13.00
CA LYS A 224 -10.37 5.64 14.45
C LYS A 224 -10.09 4.20 14.90
N GLU A 225 -10.49 3.22 14.10
CA GLU A 225 -10.45 1.81 14.46
C GLU A 225 -9.71 0.93 13.45
N TYR A 226 -9.75 1.29 12.16
CA TYR A 226 -9.23 0.45 11.09
C TYR A 226 -7.87 0.94 10.58
N LYS A 227 -7.07 -0.01 10.10
CA LYS A 227 -5.91 0.33 9.28
C LYS A 227 -6.42 0.79 7.92
N LEU A 228 -6.31 2.08 7.65
CA LEU A 228 -6.69 2.68 6.38
C LEU A 228 -5.45 3.15 5.62
N ASP A 229 -5.47 2.96 4.32
CA ASP A 229 -4.39 3.42 3.44
C ASP A 229 -4.57 4.89 3.05
N CYS A 230 -3.44 5.55 2.83
CA CYS A 230 -3.34 6.86 2.20
C CYS A 230 -2.33 6.82 1.06
N CYS A 231 -2.47 7.70 0.09
CA CYS A 231 -1.51 7.87 -0.98
C CYS A 231 -1.54 9.29 -1.54
N LEU A 232 -0.54 9.61 -2.36
CA LEU A 232 -0.53 10.76 -3.25
C LEU A 232 -1.02 10.34 -4.64
N ASN A 233 -1.55 11.27 -5.41
CA ASN A 233 -1.89 11.01 -6.81
C ASN A 233 -0.61 10.93 -7.67
N HIS A 234 -0.76 10.53 -8.93
CA HIS A 234 0.37 10.34 -9.86
C HIS A 234 1.23 11.60 -10.11
N SER A 235 0.74 12.78 -9.82
CA SER A 235 1.41 14.07 -10.02
C SER A 235 1.80 14.78 -8.72
N ASP A 236 1.61 14.15 -7.56
CA ASP A 236 1.83 14.73 -6.22
C ASP A 236 1.11 16.07 -5.98
N THR A 237 -0.03 16.27 -6.64
CA THR A 237 -0.84 17.50 -6.45
C THR A 237 -1.96 17.32 -5.42
N HIS A 238 -2.36 16.08 -5.15
CA HIS A 238 -3.46 15.76 -4.25
C HIS A 238 -3.10 14.64 -3.28
N VAL A 239 -3.61 14.77 -2.08
CA VAL A 239 -3.55 13.75 -1.03
C VAL A 239 -4.86 12.98 -1.01
N LEU A 240 -4.80 11.66 -0.96
CA LEU A 240 -5.95 10.78 -0.92
C LEU A 240 -5.94 9.94 0.35
N SER A 241 -7.11 9.79 0.99
CA SER A 241 -7.29 8.90 2.13
C SER A 241 -8.56 8.09 2.01
N ALA A 242 -8.45 6.85 2.41
CA ALA A 242 -9.58 6.01 2.72
C ALA A 242 -10.27 6.48 4.02
N SER A 243 -11.56 6.17 4.19
CA SER A 243 -12.32 6.57 5.36
C SER A 243 -13.27 5.46 5.83
N GLU A 244 -13.53 5.43 7.14
CA GLU A 244 -14.46 4.49 7.77
C GLU A 244 -15.92 4.77 7.42
N ASP A 245 -16.24 5.96 6.92
CA ASP A 245 -17.59 6.37 6.50
C ASP A 245 -18.00 5.86 5.11
N GLY A 246 -17.12 5.09 4.45
CA GLY A 246 -17.39 4.55 3.12
C GLY A 246 -17.05 5.47 1.97
N SER A 247 -16.26 6.52 2.22
CA SER A 247 -15.85 7.49 1.22
C SER A 247 -14.32 7.57 1.08
N VAL A 248 -13.87 8.08 -0.04
CA VAL A 248 -12.47 8.52 -0.25
C VAL A 248 -12.45 10.03 -0.24
N TYR A 249 -11.55 10.59 0.52
CA TYR A 249 -11.32 12.03 0.63
C TYR A 249 -10.10 12.42 -0.17
N ILE A 250 -10.19 13.55 -0.88
CA ILE A 250 -9.13 14.09 -1.74
C ILE A 250 -8.93 15.55 -1.36
N TRP A 251 -7.71 15.91 -0.99
CA TRP A 251 -7.32 17.29 -0.66
C TRP A 251 -6.29 17.79 -1.65
N ASP A 252 -6.31 19.10 -1.89
CA ASP A 252 -5.18 19.79 -2.52
C ASP A 252 -3.96 19.71 -1.61
N LEU A 253 -2.80 19.34 -2.16
CA LEU A 253 -1.57 19.15 -1.39
C LEU A 253 -1.08 20.46 -0.75
N ILE A 254 -1.14 21.55 -1.50
CA ILE A 254 -0.56 22.85 -1.11
C ILE A 254 -1.55 23.65 -0.25
N GLU A 255 -2.79 23.75 -0.71
CA GLU A 255 -3.82 24.53 -0.01
C GLU A 255 -4.37 23.82 1.23
N GLY A 256 -4.25 22.49 1.30
CA GLY A 256 -4.85 21.68 2.36
C GLY A 256 -6.39 21.65 2.33
N SER A 257 -6.99 22.29 1.33
CA SER A 257 -8.44 22.34 1.15
C SER A 257 -9.00 21.04 0.62
N LEU A 258 -10.21 20.65 1.04
CA LEU A 258 -10.89 19.48 0.53
C LEU A 258 -11.31 19.72 -0.93
N ALA A 259 -10.68 19.00 -1.86
CA ALA A 259 -10.96 19.12 -3.29
C ALA A 259 -12.17 18.28 -3.72
N ALA A 260 -12.30 17.05 -3.20
CA ALA A 260 -13.41 16.16 -3.54
C ALA A 260 -13.62 15.08 -2.46
N THR A 261 -14.84 14.52 -2.45
CA THR A 261 -15.18 13.32 -1.69
C THR A 261 -15.88 12.36 -2.63
N ILE A 262 -15.39 11.12 -2.71
CA ILE A 262 -15.94 10.07 -3.56
C ILE A 262 -16.67 9.08 -2.66
N PRO A 263 -18.01 8.99 -2.71
CA PRO A 263 -18.75 7.95 -1.99
C PRO A 263 -18.54 6.61 -2.71
N VAL A 264 -17.88 5.67 -2.04
CA VAL A 264 -17.58 4.34 -2.59
C VAL A 264 -18.68 3.34 -2.25
N GLY A 265 -19.19 3.37 -1.02
CA GLY A 265 -20.21 2.43 -0.57
C GLY A 265 -20.61 2.59 0.89
N LYS A 266 -21.35 1.59 1.40
CA LYS A 266 -21.83 1.61 2.81
C LYS A 266 -20.81 1.04 3.82
N GLY A 267 -19.77 0.39 3.35
CA GLY A 267 -18.74 -0.23 4.20
C GLY A 267 -17.49 0.63 4.29
N VAL A 268 -16.59 0.27 5.21
CA VAL A 268 -15.29 0.93 5.36
C VAL A 268 -14.48 0.79 4.07
N VAL A 269 -13.94 1.90 3.56
CA VAL A 269 -12.92 1.85 2.52
C VAL A 269 -11.59 1.54 3.19
N GLN A 270 -11.09 0.32 3.02
CA GLN A 270 -9.91 -0.15 3.75
C GLN A 270 -8.61 0.22 3.07
N SER A 271 -8.57 0.13 1.75
CA SER A 271 -7.34 0.35 1.00
C SER A 271 -7.62 1.07 -0.30
N LEU A 272 -6.62 1.82 -0.73
CA LEU A 272 -6.64 2.55 -2.00
C LEU A 272 -5.26 2.48 -2.67
N SER A 273 -5.28 2.50 -3.99
CA SER A 273 -4.06 2.51 -4.80
C SER A 273 -4.27 3.37 -6.03
N HIS A 274 -3.45 4.40 -6.16
CA HIS A 274 -3.47 5.26 -7.35
C HIS A 274 -2.65 4.63 -8.48
N HIS A 275 -3.10 4.81 -9.71
CA HIS A 275 -2.35 4.39 -10.89
C HIS A 275 -1.05 5.20 -11.00
N PRO A 276 0.09 4.60 -11.38
CA PRO A 276 1.38 5.28 -11.37
C PRO A 276 1.49 6.45 -12.36
N THR A 277 0.73 6.44 -13.45
CA THR A 277 0.82 7.44 -14.53
C THR A 277 -0.51 8.04 -14.96
N GLU A 278 -1.63 7.35 -14.75
CA GLU A 278 -2.96 7.80 -15.18
C GLU A 278 -3.81 8.31 -14.01
N PRO A 279 -4.80 9.17 -14.24
CA PRO A 279 -5.76 9.61 -13.23
C PRO A 279 -6.79 8.49 -12.93
N CYS A 280 -6.31 7.36 -12.44
CA CYS A 280 -7.09 6.19 -12.11
C CYS A 280 -6.83 5.77 -10.67
N LEU A 281 -7.90 5.51 -9.92
CA LEU A 281 -7.86 5.11 -8.53
C LEU A 281 -8.54 3.75 -8.35
N LEU A 282 -7.90 2.86 -7.62
CA LEU A 282 -8.50 1.64 -7.09
C LEU A 282 -8.91 1.84 -5.64
N THR A 283 -10.11 1.42 -5.30
CA THR A 283 -10.61 1.40 -3.92
C THR A 283 -11.09 0.02 -3.56
N ALA A 284 -10.86 -0.39 -2.32
CA ALA A 284 -11.35 -1.64 -1.79
C ALA A 284 -12.26 -1.41 -0.59
N THR A 285 -13.43 -2.01 -0.66
CA THR A 285 -14.39 -2.14 0.43
C THR A 285 -14.62 -3.60 0.75
N GLU A 286 -15.42 -3.92 1.77
CA GLU A 286 -15.77 -5.29 2.09
C GLU A 286 -16.37 -6.03 0.88
N GLY A 287 -15.56 -6.92 0.28
CA GLY A 287 -16.01 -7.82 -0.79
C GLY A 287 -15.96 -7.26 -2.21
N SER A 288 -15.60 -6.00 -2.41
CA SER A 288 -15.53 -5.40 -3.75
C SER A 288 -14.30 -4.52 -3.94
N VAL A 289 -13.83 -4.47 -5.17
CA VAL A 289 -12.81 -3.51 -5.64
C VAL A 289 -13.44 -2.69 -6.76
N GLN A 290 -13.32 -1.39 -6.67
CA GLN A 290 -13.84 -0.45 -7.66
C GLN A 290 -12.70 0.30 -8.32
N VAL A 291 -12.84 0.52 -9.61
CA VAL A 291 -11.91 1.31 -10.42
C VAL A 291 -12.57 2.64 -10.77
N TRP A 292 -11.94 3.73 -10.41
CA TRP A 292 -12.41 5.09 -10.67
C TRP A 292 -11.52 5.74 -11.71
N ARG A 293 -12.12 6.33 -12.76
CA ARG A 293 -11.40 7.04 -13.82
C ARG A 293 -12.04 8.40 -14.06
N ASP A 294 -11.22 9.36 -14.47
CA ASP A 294 -11.71 10.64 -14.96
C ASP A 294 -12.26 10.45 -16.40
N GLU A 295 -13.52 10.81 -16.63
CA GLU A 295 -14.15 10.71 -17.96
C GLU A 295 -13.51 11.61 -19.01
N SER A 296 -12.79 12.65 -18.58
CA SER A 296 -12.08 13.55 -19.49
C SER A 296 -10.78 12.95 -20.03
N PHE A 297 -10.33 11.84 -19.46
CA PHE A 297 -9.10 11.14 -19.86
C PHE A 297 -9.41 10.13 -20.97
N ASP A 298 -9.01 10.44 -22.20
CA ASP A 298 -9.07 9.54 -23.35
C ASP A 298 -7.68 8.93 -23.59
N PRO A 299 -7.46 7.65 -23.24
CA PRO A 299 -6.17 7.00 -23.41
C PRO A 299 -5.76 6.81 -24.88
N GLU A 300 -6.71 6.89 -25.83
CA GLU A 300 -6.41 6.79 -27.26
C GLU A 300 -5.93 8.12 -27.88
N ALA A 301 -6.18 9.25 -27.22
CA ALA A 301 -5.77 10.56 -27.72
C ALA A 301 -4.27 10.86 -27.52
N GLU A 302 -3.57 10.12 -26.68
CA GLU A 302 -2.13 10.32 -26.37
C GLU A 302 -1.18 9.38 -27.12
N MET A 303 -1.67 8.49 -27.99
CA MET A 303 -0.75 7.69 -28.82
C MET A 303 -0.27 8.54 -30.00
N PRO A 304 0.99 8.95 -30.06
CA PRO A 304 1.54 9.59 -31.25
C PRO A 304 1.56 8.58 -32.40
N LEU A 305 1.08 9.03 -33.56
CA LEU A 305 1.08 8.32 -34.85
C LEU A 305 2.50 7.91 -35.26
#